data_1409117c01ab2431ebdfd60e73c15527
#
_entry.id   1409117c01ab2431ebdfd60e73c15527
#
_cell.length_a   1.000
_cell.length_b   1.000
_cell.length_c   1.000
_cell.angle_alpha   90.00
_cell.angle_beta   90.00
_cell.angle_gamma   90.00
#
_symmetry.space_group_name_H-M   'P 1'
#
loop_
_entity.id
_entity.type
_entity.pdbx_description
1 polymer ?
#
loop_
_entity_poly.entity_id
_entity_poly.type
_entity_poly.pdbx_seq_one_letter_code
_entity_poly.pdbx_strand_id
1 'polypeptide(L)'
;DVKKILRKYNLWNDIHKSIIAHIELGILDKSLETPDKTNKVFLNVENTLIGSNNLCLKSIDSLCKKKYINSRIWKTNIEGDVQVIAKNFVRDLKKKNYKKPIILISGGESTVKIKGKGKGGRNQEFALHFIKNIRKSLSNLKFTLLSAGTDGRDGPTNAAGAIVNDKSLDLIENKNINLNKELENNNSYQVLKKINSLVIINGTNTNVADIQLLMIN
;
A
#
# COMPACT_ATOMS: atom_id res chain seq x y z
N ASP A 1 2.15 -1.76 -27.31
CA ASP A 1 1.98 -2.03 -25.86
C ASP A 1 0.68 -2.82 -25.57
N VAL A 2 -0.49 -2.41 -26.07
CA VAL A 2 -1.80 -3.07 -25.87
C VAL A 2 -1.73 -4.56 -26.24
N LYS A 3 -1.24 -4.90 -27.45
CA LYS A 3 -1.10 -6.28 -27.90
C LYS A 3 -0.22 -7.14 -26.95
N LYS A 4 0.87 -6.57 -26.43
CA LYS A 4 1.76 -7.23 -25.48
C LYS A 4 1.07 -7.51 -24.14
N ILE A 5 0.28 -6.54 -23.64
CA ILE A 5 -0.46 -6.67 -22.37
C ILE A 5 -1.55 -7.74 -22.51
N LEU A 6 -2.34 -7.70 -23.58
CA LEU A 6 -3.39 -8.66 -23.83
C LEU A 6 -2.87 -10.10 -23.96
N ARG A 7 -1.71 -10.28 -24.60
CA ARG A 7 -1.04 -11.59 -24.67
C ARG A 7 -0.54 -12.05 -23.31
N LYS A 8 0.04 -11.15 -22.50
CA LYS A 8 0.52 -11.46 -21.13
C LYS A 8 -0.58 -12.02 -20.24
N TYR A 9 -1.81 -11.54 -20.40
CA TYR A 9 -2.96 -11.98 -19.62
C TYR A 9 -3.84 -13.03 -20.34
N ASN A 10 -3.36 -13.60 -21.45
CA ASN A 10 -4.08 -14.60 -22.27
C ASN A 10 -5.45 -14.12 -22.79
N LEU A 11 -5.64 -12.81 -22.93
CA LEU A 11 -6.90 -12.21 -23.37
C LEU A 11 -6.98 -12.01 -24.90
N TRP A 12 -5.87 -12.17 -25.62
CA TRP A 12 -5.81 -11.87 -27.06
C TRP A 12 -6.81 -12.64 -27.91
N ASN A 13 -7.03 -13.92 -27.59
CA ASN A 13 -7.93 -14.80 -28.35
C ASN A 13 -9.42 -14.61 -27.98
N ASP A 14 -9.69 -13.96 -26.85
CA ASP A 14 -11.05 -13.73 -26.34
C ASP A 14 -11.63 -12.38 -26.77
N ILE A 15 -10.83 -11.57 -27.47
CA ILE A 15 -11.24 -10.22 -27.92
C ILE A 15 -11.91 -10.31 -29.29
N HIS A 16 -12.95 -9.52 -29.48
CA HIS A 16 -13.64 -9.44 -30.77
C HIS A 16 -12.70 -9.04 -31.92
N LYS A 17 -12.86 -9.67 -33.09
CA LYS A 17 -11.99 -9.49 -34.25
C LYS A 17 -11.85 -8.04 -34.72
N SER A 18 -12.90 -7.22 -34.59
CA SER A 18 -12.84 -5.80 -34.94
C SER A 18 -11.87 -5.00 -34.06
N ILE A 19 -11.77 -5.35 -32.76
CA ILE A 19 -10.84 -4.71 -31.84
C ILE A 19 -9.40 -5.13 -32.17
N ILE A 20 -9.20 -6.41 -32.49
CA ILE A 20 -7.89 -6.91 -32.94
C ILE A 20 -7.44 -6.18 -34.21
N ALA A 21 -8.32 -6.09 -35.20
CA ALA A 21 -8.03 -5.37 -36.44
C ALA A 21 -7.66 -3.89 -36.20
N HIS A 22 -8.38 -3.21 -35.30
CA HIS A 22 -8.06 -1.82 -34.93
C HIS A 22 -6.69 -1.69 -34.26
N ILE A 23 -6.35 -2.59 -33.33
CA ILE A 23 -5.04 -2.64 -32.67
C ILE A 23 -3.92 -2.90 -33.69
N GLU A 24 -4.15 -3.82 -34.64
CA GLU A 24 -3.17 -4.14 -35.68
C GLU A 24 -3.00 -2.99 -36.68
N LEU A 25 -4.07 -2.29 -37.02
CA LEU A 25 -4.02 -1.09 -37.84
C LEU A 25 -3.18 0.00 -37.15
N GLY A 26 -3.38 0.25 -35.84
CA GLY A 26 -2.58 1.22 -35.07
C GLY A 26 -1.10 0.86 -34.96
N ILE A 27 -0.73 -0.43 -35.11
CA ILE A 27 0.67 -0.85 -35.18
C ILE A 27 1.29 -0.49 -36.56
N LEU A 28 0.52 -0.57 -37.62
CA LEU A 28 0.95 -0.28 -38.98
C LEU A 28 0.96 1.21 -39.28
N ASP A 29 -0.05 1.94 -38.82
CA ASP A 29 -0.23 3.34 -39.03
C ASP A 29 -0.05 4.14 -37.72
N LYS A 30 1.13 4.75 -37.57
CA LYS A 30 1.46 5.57 -36.40
C LYS A 30 0.61 6.84 -36.25
N SER A 31 -0.11 7.25 -37.27
CA SER A 31 -1.03 8.39 -37.19
C SER A 31 -2.22 8.12 -36.26
N LEU A 32 -2.51 6.83 -35.97
CA LEU A 32 -3.55 6.38 -35.04
C LEU A 32 -3.06 6.25 -33.59
N GLU A 33 -1.76 6.43 -33.35
CA GLU A 33 -1.20 6.43 -32.01
C GLU A 33 -1.30 7.80 -31.34
N THR A 34 -1.28 7.80 -30.01
CA THR A 34 -1.16 9.05 -29.25
C THR A 34 0.17 9.73 -29.55
N PRO A 35 0.20 11.09 -29.61
CA PRO A 35 1.43 11.82 -29.83
C PRO A 35 2.50 11.45 -28.81
N ASP A 36 3.72 11.22 -29.26
CA ASP A 36 4.85 11.00 -28.37
C ASP A 36 5.33 12.31 -27.68
N LYS A 37 6.20 12.18 -26.69
CA LYS A 37 6.67 13.29 -25.86
C LYS A 37 7.39 14.39 -26.64
N THR A 38 7.86 14.12 -27.86
CA THR A 38 8.60 15.06 -28.71
C THR A 38 7.68 15.79 -29.68
N ASN A 39 6.39 15.42 -29.71
CA ASN A 39 5.45 16.01 -30.63
C ASN A 39 5.23 17.50 -30.34
N LYS A 40 5.19 18.30 -31.41
CA LYS A 40 5.04 19.77 -31.34
C LYS A 40 3.75 20.22 -30.64
N VAL A 41 2.71 19.36 -30.54
CA VAL A 41 1.46 19.70 -29.83
C VAL A 41 1.72 19.98 -28.34
N PHE A 42 2.83 19.49 -27.78
CA PHE A 42 3.19 19.70 -26.37
C PHE A 42 4.07 20.93 -26.11
N LEU A 43 4.47 21.70 -27.14
CA LEU A 43 5.38 22.86 -26.96
C LEU A 43 4.79 23.92 -26.01
N ASN A 44 3.46 24.05 -25.97
CA ASN A 44 2.76 25.00 -25.10
C ASN A 44 2.13 24.34 -23.87
N VAL A 45 2.57 23.12 -23.50
CA VAL A 45 2.03 22.39 -22.35
C VAL A 45 3.09 22.36 -21.26
N GLU A 46 2.75 22.93 -20.11
CA GLU A 46 3.53 22.81 -18.89
C GLU A 46 2.86 21.84 -17.93
N ASN A 47 3.60 20.82 -17.48
CA ASN A 47 3.13 19.82 -16.51
C ASN A 47 3.78 20.06 -15.16
N THR A 48 3.02 20.54 -14.20
CA THR A 48 3.47 20.75 -12.82
C THR A 48 2.96 19.65 -11.91
N LEU A 49 3.86 18.89 -11.30
CA LEU A 49 3.52 17.85 -10.32
C LEU A 49 3.21 18.49 -8.97
N ILE A 50 1.93 18.62 -8.63
CA ILE A 50 1.46 19.23 -7.37
C ILE A 50 1.35 18.28 -6.19
N GLY A 51 1.31 16.96 -6.45
CA GLY A 51 1.21 15.93 -5.40
C GLY A 51 1.71 14.58 -5.89
N SER A 52 2.36 13.84 -5.00
CA SER A 52 2.75 12.46 -5.21
C SER A 52 3.01 11.78 -3.87
N ASN A 53 3.05 10.43 -3.85
CA ASN A 53 3.41 9.68 -2.65
C ASN A 53 4.76 10.16 -2.09
N ASN A 54 5.78 10.31 -2.93
CA ASN A 54 7.10 10.76 -2.49
C ASN A 54 7.10 12.17 -1.87
N LEU A 55 6.32 13.11 -2.42
CA LEU A 55 6.15 14.45 -1.81
C LEU A 55 5.46 14.35 -0.45
N CYS A 56 4.45 13.48 -0.31
CA CYS A 56 3.80 13.21 0.97
C CYS A 56 4.79 12.68 2.01
N LEU A 57 5.60 11.66 1.66
CA LEU A 57 6.61 11.11 2.57
C LEU A 57 7.64 12.15 3.00
N LYS A 58 8.11 12.99 2.07
CA LYS A 58 9.02 14.11 2.38
C LYS A 58 8.39 15.14 3.32
N SER A 59 7.10 15.43 3.12
CA SER A 59 6.37 16.35 3.99
C SER A 59 6.22 15.81 5.41
N ILE A 60 5.94 14.52 5.57
CA ILE A 60 5.89 13.83 6.87
C ILE A 60 7.27 13.89 7.56
N ASP A 61 8.35 13.55 6.84
CA ASP A 61 9.72 13.59 7.38
C ASP A 61 10.11 15.02 7.82
N SER A 62 9.77 16.03 7.02
CA SER A 62 9.97 17.43 7.35
C SER A 62 9.21 17.85 8.61
N LEU A 63 7.95 17.40 8.74
CA LEU A 63 7.13 17.66 9.93
C LEU A 63 7.73 17.01 11.19
N CYS A 64 8.19 15.77 11.08
CA CYS A 64 8.88 15.07 12.17
C CYS A 64 10.10 15.87 12.63
N LYS A 65 10.95 16.30 11.70
CA LYS A 65 12.15 17.10 11.99
C LYS A 65 11.83 18.43 12.65
N LYS A 66 10.79 19.14 12.17
CA LYS A 66 10.33 20.39 12.82
C LYS A 66 9.86 20.18 14.26
N LYS A 67 9.38 18.99 14.60
CA LYS A 67 8.95 18.59 15.95
C LYS A 67 10.06 17.90 16.75
N TYR A 68 11.31 17.91 16.27
CA TYR A 68 12.46 17.24 16.88
C TYR A 68 12.27 15.72 17.05
N ILE A 69 11.48 15.10 16.18
CA ILE A 69 11.25 13.66 16.16
C ILE A 69 12.23 13.05 15.16
N ASN A 70 13.04 12.07 15.63
CA ASN A 70 13.93 11.32 14.75
C ASN A 70 13.11 10.53 13.74
N SER A 71 13.34 10.76 12.45
CA SER A 71 12.59 10.12 11.37
C SER A 71 13.48 9.83 10.17
N ARG A 72 13.04 8.88 9.36
CA ARG A 72 13.72 8.50 8.12
C ARG A 72 12.73 7.97 7.10
N ILE A 73 12.81 8.46 5.86
CA ILE A 73 12.16 7.79 4.73
C ILE A 73 12.88 6.47 4.51
N TRP A 74 12.15 5.36 4.68
CA TRP A 74 12.71 4.03 4.72
C TRP A 74 12.47 3.25 3.43
N LYS A 75 11.23 3.26 2.94
CA LYS A 75 10.84 2.59 1.69
C LYS A 75 9.90 3.48 0.90
N THR A 76 10.19 3.60 -0.38
CA THR A 76 9.36 4.30 -1.37
C THR A 76 8.91 3.32 -2.43
N ASN A 77 7.86 3.65 -3.17
CA ASN A 77 7.35 2.85 -4.29
C ASN A 77 7.09 1.38 -3.89
N ILE A 78 6.42 1.20 -2.74
CA ILE A 78 6.02 -0.13 -2.29
C ILE A 78 5.01 -0.69 -3.28
N GLU A 79 5.28 -1.88 -3.83
CA GLU A 79 4.43 -2.58 -4.78
C GLU A 79 4.40 -4.07 -4.49
N GLY A 80 3.29 -4.73 -4.86
CA GLY A 80 3.12 -6.18 -4.76
C GLY A 80 2.24 -6.63 -3.59
N ASP A 81 2.24 -7.92 -3.34
CA ASP A 81 1.36 -8.58 -2.36
C ASP A 81 1.69 -8.18 -0.92
N VAL A 82 0.67 -7.77 -0.15
CA VAL A 82 0.82 -7.28 1.24
C VAL A 82 1.47 -8.28 2.17
N GLN A 83 1.24 -9.57 1.98
CA GLN A 83 1.82 -10.62 2.82
C GLN A 83 3.34 -10.67 2.62
N VAL A 84 3.79 -10.57 1.38
CA VAL A 84 5.21 -10.56 1.01
C VAL A 84 5.88 -9.29 1.52
N ILE A 85 5.23 -8.14 1.32
CA ILE A 85 5.73 -6.83 1.75
C ILE A 85 5.89 -6.79 3.27
N ALA A 86 4.87 -7.18 4.04
CA ALA A 86 4.93 -7.21 5.50
C ALA A 86 6.07 -8.11 6.03
N LYS A 87 6.27 -9.28 5.41
CA LYS A 87 7.40 -10.17 5.72
C LYS A 87 8.74 -9.51 5.43
N ASN A 88 8.87 -8.84 4.29
CA ASN A 88 10.07 -8.13 3.90
C ASN A 88 10.38 -6.93 4.82
N PHE A 89 9.36 -6.20 5.28
CA PHE A 89 9.52 -5.13 6.26
C PHE A 89 10.16 -5.66 7.55
N VAL A 90 9.63 -6.74 8.12
CA VAL A 90 10.16 -7.34 9.35
C VAL A 90 11.57 -7.90 9.14
N ARG A 91 11.85 -8.56 8.00
CA ARG A 91 13.19 -9.03 7.65
C ARG A 91 14.20 -7.89 7.59
N ASP A 92 13.83 -6.78 6.98
CA ASP A 92 14.73 -5.64 6.79
C ASP A 92 14.93 -4.85 8.10
N LEU A 93 13.92 -4.81 8.97
CA LEU A 93 14.06 -4.30 10.34
C LEU A 93 15.10 -5.08 11.14
N LYS A 94 15.07 -6.41 11.06
CA LYS A 94 16.00 -7.29 11.78
C LYS A 94 17.46 -7.07 11.38
N LYS A 95 17.71 -6.61 10.13
CA LYS A 95 19.06 -6.39 9.59
C LYS A 95 19.70 -5.09 10.03
N LYS A 96 18.94 -4.15 10.58
CA LYS A 96 19.42 -2.80 10.88
C LYS A 96 19.18 -2.45 12.33
N ASN A 97 20.22 -1.92 12.97
CA ASN A 97 20.08 -1.30 14.27
C ASN A 97 19.78 0.20 14.08
N TYR A 98 18.66 0.65 14.62
CA TYR A 98 18.25 2.06 14.54
C TYR A 98 18.46 2.74 15.90
N LYS A 99 18.96 3.99 15.89
CA LYS A 99 18.97 4.83 17.09
C LYS A 99 17.53 5.19 17.43
N LYS A 100 17.04 4.68 18.53
CA LYS A 100 15.66 4.81 19.00
C LYS A 100 15.51 6.01 19.96
N PRO A 101 14.33 6.62 20.07
CA PRO A 101 13.13 6.34 19.27
C PRO A 101 13.28 6.84 17.83
N ILE A 102 12.60 6.21 16.89
CA ILE A 102 12.62 6.61 15.48
C ILE A 102 11.28 6.31 14.79
N ILE A 103 10.90 7.16 13.83
CA ILE A 103 9.80 6.90 12.90
C ILE A 103 10.38 6.52 11.54
N LEU A 104 10.08 5.32 11.07
CA LEU A 104 10.39 4.86 9.72
C LEU A 104 9.18 5.14 8.83
N ILE A 105 9.38 5.97 7.80
CA ILE A 105 8.33 6.45 6.91
C ILE A 105 8.41 5.67 5.60
N SER A 106 7.30 5.13 5.15
CA SER A 106 7.23 4.37 3.91
C SER A 106 5.95 4.67 3.14
N GLY A 107 5.93 4.38 1.85
CA GLY A 107 4.73 4.56 1.05
C GLY A 107 4.82 3.89 -0.32
N GLY A 108 3.67 3.82 -0.96
CA GLY A 108 3.46 3.15 -2.23
C GLY A 108 2.07 2.54 -2.30
N GLU A 109 1.85 1.55 -3.14
CA GLU A 109 0.56 0.90 -3.30
C GLU A 109 0.72 -0.61 -3.36
N SER A 110 0.42 -1.28 -2.26
CA SER A 110 0.40 -2.73 -2.19
C SER A 110 -0.90 -3.32 -2.75
N THR A 111 -0.91 -4.62 -2.99
CA THR A 111 -2.08 -5.35 -3.48
C THR A 111 -2.48 -6.46 -2.52
N VAL A 112 -3.77 -6.80 -2.50
CA VAL A 112 -4.32 -7.95 -1.77
C VAL A 112 -4.81 -8.98 -2.77
N LYS A 113 -4.43 -10.22 -2.57
CA LYS A 113 -5.02 -11.34 -3.30
C LYS A 113 -6.30 -11.78 -2.60
N ILE A 114 -7.45 -11.48 -3.19
CA ILE A 114 -8.76 -11.86 -2.66
C ILE A 114 -8.94 -13.37 -2.82
N LYS A 115 -9.20 -14.07 -1.70
CA LYS A 115 -9.42 -15.52 -1.63
C LYS A 115 -10.75 -15.86 -0.96
N GLY A 116 -11.17 -15.03 -0.02
CA GLY A 116 -12.36 -15.22 0.79
C GLY A 116 -13.46 -14.21 0.50
N LYS A 117 -14.48 -14.22 1.38
CA LYS A 117 -15.66 -13.33 1.30
C LYS A 117 -15.67 -12.29 2.43
N GLY A 118 -14.58 -12.19 3.19
CA GLY A 118 -14.45 -11.24 4.30
C GLY A 118 -14.38 -9.79 3.84
N LYS A 119 -14.35 -8.88 4.79
CA LYS A 119 -14.26 -7.45 4.56
C LYS A 119 -12.93 -6.91 5.07
N GLY A 120 -12.23 -6.13 4.25
CA GLY A 120 -10.94 -5.55 4.59
C GLY A 120 -10.36 -4.72 3.45
N GLY A 121 -9.10 -4.34 3.60
CA GLY A 121 -8.33 -3.63 2.60
C GLY A 121 -6.83 -3.91 2.75
N ARG A 122 -6.03 -3.42 1.81
CA ARG A 122 -4.59 -3.70 1.75
C ARG A 122 -3.81 -3.15 2.95
N ASN A 123 -4.19 -1.99 3.45
CA ASN A 123 -3.55 -1.39 4.62
C ASN A 123 -3.90 -2.14 5.91
N GLN A 124 -5.13 -2.56 6.04
CA GLN A 124 -5.62 -3.38 7.15
C GLN A 124 -4.93 -4.76 7.16
N GLU A 125 -4.85 -5.43 6.01
CA GLU A 125 -4.15 -6.72 5.90
C GLU A 125 -2.64 -6.57 6.12
N PHE A 126 -2.03 -5.51 5.60
CA PHE A 126 -0.62 -5.21 5.87
C PHE A 126 -0.34 -5.13 7.37
N ALA A 127 -1.15 -4.39 8.12
CA ALA A 127 -0.99 -4.23 9.56
C ALA A 127 -1.07 -5.59 10.29
N LEU A 128 -2.04 -6.45 9.95
CA LEU A 128 -2.19 -7.77 10.56
C LEU A 128 -1.04 -8.73 10.17
N HIS A 129 -0.63 -8.74 8.90
CA HIS A 129 0.54 -9.52 8.48
C HIS A 129 1.82 -9.04 9.16
N PHE A 130 1.97 -7.72 9.37
CA PHE A 130 3.13 -7.16 10.05
C PHE A 130 3.22 -7.64 11.50
N ILE A 131 2.15 -7.51 12.32
CA ILE A 131 2.18 -7.96 13.72
C ILE A 131 2.41 -9.46 13.84
N LYS A 132 1.84 -10.27 12.94
CA LYS A 132 2.07 -11.71 12.88
C LYS A 132 3.53 -12.06 12.62
N ASN A 133 4.20 -11.35 11.71
CA ASN A 133 5.60 -11.62 11.36
C ASN A 133 6.57 -11.07 12.41
N ILE A 134 6.30 -9.89 12.98
CA ILE A 134 7.20 -9.27 13.95
C ILE A 134 7.24 -10.06 15.26
N ARG A 135 6.10 -10.62 15.71
CA ARG A 135 6.02 -11.51 16.88
C ARG A 135 6.96 -12.69 16.76
N LYS A 136 7.08 -13.27 15.56
CA LYS A 136 7.95 -14.42 15.29
C LYS A 136 9.44 -14.07 15.26
N SER A 137 9.79 -12.83 14.93
CA SER A 137 11.18 -12.45 14.61
C SER A 137 11.79 -11.43 15.56
N LEU A 138 10.98 -10.59 16.19
CA LEU A 138 11.36 -9.45 17.02
C LEU A 138 10.33 -9.27 18.16
N SER A 139 10.04 -10.32 18.92
CA SER A 139 8.96 -10.36 19.93
C SER A 139 9.05 -9.25 21.00
N ASN A 140 10.26 -8.83 21.34
CA ASN A 140 10.50 -7.81 22.37
C ASN A 140 10.51 -6.37 21.82
N LEU A 141 10.31 -6.18 20.52
CA LEU A 141 10.33 -4.85 19.92
C LEU A 141 9.08 -4.06 20.33
N LYS A 142 9.29 -2.90 20.95
CA LYS A 142 8.22 -1.93 21.23
C LYS A 142 8.02 -1.06 19.99
N PHE A 143 6.82 -1.08 19.43
CA PHE A 143 6.50 -0.35 18.21
C PHE A 143 5.04 0.08 18.15
N THR A 144 4.78 1.05 17.29
CA THR A 144 3.44 1.39 16.78
C THR A 144 3.53 1.53 15.26
N LEU A 145 2.64 0.88 14.55
CA LEU A 145 2.54 0.95 13.09
C LEU A 145 1.19 1.52 12.68
N LEU A 146 1.21 2.61 11.92
CA LEU A 146 0.11 3.08 11.09
C LEU A 146 0.30 2.56 9.66
N SER A 147 -0.74 2.00 9.05
CA SER A 147 -0.83 1.79 7.61
C SER A 147 -2.18 2.29 7.12
N ALA A 148 -2.20 3.24 6.17
CA ALA A 148 -3.43 3.88 5.73
C ALA A 148 -3.35 4.41 4.30
N GLY A 149 -4.49 4.41 3.60
CA GLY A 149 -4.69 5.13 2.35
C GLY A 149 -4.86 6.63 2.60
N THR A 150 -4.18 7.45 1.81
CA THR A 150 -4.22 8.91 1.96
C THR A 150 -5.56 9.53 1.57
N ASP A 151 -6.41 8.82 0.84
CA ASP A 151 -7.77 9.21 0.49
C ASP A 151 -8.80 8.99 1.61
N GLY A 152 -8.39 8.34 2.73
CA GLY A 152 -9.26 8.03 3.86
C GLY A 152 -10.03 6.73 3.69
N ARG A 153 -9.71 5.89 2.71
CA ARG A 153 -10.39 4.61 2.43
C ARG A 153 -9.40 3.47 2.23
N ASP A 154 -9.83 2.28 2.62
CA ASP A 154 -9.06 1.06 2.42
C ASP A 154 -10.01 -0.11 2.09
N GLY A 155 -10.02 -0.51 0.82
CA GLY A 155 -10.96 -1.48 0.27
C GLY A 155 -12.43 -1.05 0.40
N PRO A 156 -13.39 -1.98 0.43
CA PRO A 156 -14.82 -1.68 0.56
C PRO A 156 -15.21 -1.38 2.03
N THR A 157 -14.38 -0.61 2.76
CA THR A 157 -14.58 -0.28 4.17
C THR A 157 -14.68 1.23 4.38
N ASN A 158 -15.15 1.65 5.57
CA ASN A 158 -15.14 3.04 6.00
C ASN A 158 -13.88 3.42 6.78
N ALA A 159 -12.87 2.54 6.82
CA ALA A 159 -11.59 2.81 7.44
C ALA A 159 -10.55 3.22 6.39
N ALA A 160 -9.66 4.14 6.73
CA ALA A 160 -8.48 4.48 5.95
C ALA A 160 -7.40 3.39 6.04
N GLY A 161 -7.43 2.59 7.11
CA GLY A 161 -6.43 1.57 7.40
C GLY A 161 -6.45 1.17 8.87
N ALA A 162 -5.28 0.95 9.46
CA ALA A 162 -5.16 0.49 10.83
C ALA A 162 -3.94 1.07 11.56
N ILE A 163 -4.08 1.19 12.90
CA ILE A 163 -2.96 1.39 13.83
C ILE A 163 -2.85 0.14 14.71
N VAL A 164 -1.68 -0.48 14.71
CA VAL A 164 -1.36 -1.64 15.52
C VAL A 164 -0.05 -1.44 16.29
N ASN A 165 0.14 -2.17 17.37
CA ASN A 165 1.34 -2.09 18.21
C ASN A 165 1.79 -3.48 18.71
N ASP A 166 2.81 -3.49 19.55
CA ASP A 166 3.37 -4.71 20.15
C ASP A 166 2.36 -5.55 20.98
N LYS A 167 1.25 -4.95 21.44
CA LYS A 167 0.19 -5.63 22.21
C LYS A 167 -0.98 -6.11 21.34
N SER A 168 -1.05 -5.69 20.08
CA SER A 168 -2.21 -5.95 19.23
C SER A 168 -2.46 -7.43 18.98
N LEU A 169 -1.40 -8.26 18.89
CA LEU A 169 -1.56 -9.69 18.72
C LEU A 169 -2.10 -10.37 19.98
N ASP A 170 -1.64 -9.94 21.16
CA ASP A 170 -2.17 -10.46 22.45
C ASP A 170 -3.68 -10.15 22.58
N LEU A 171 -4.11 -8.95 22.14
CA LEU A 171 -5.53 -8.61 22.13
C LEU A 171 -6.35 -9.50 21.18
N ILE A 172 -5.80 -9.89 20.04
CA ILE A 172 -6.43 -10.82 19.09
C ILE A 172 -6.57 -12.21 19.71
N GLU A 173 -5.49 -12.72 20.35
CA GLU A 173 -5.45 -14.00 21.01
C GLU A 173 -6.41 -14.07 22.20
N ASN A 174 -6.43 -13.03 23.05
CA ASN A 174 -7.34 -12.92 24.19
C ASN A 174 -8.83 -12.90 23.81
N LYS A 175 -9.13 -12.47 22.59
CA LYS A 175 -10.49 -12.50 22.03
C LYS A 175 -10.79 -13.81 21.28
N ASN A 176 -9.92 -14.83 21.37
CA ASN A 176 -10.03 -16.12 20.69
C ASN A 176 -10.23 -16.00 19.18
N ILE A 177 -9.61 -14.99 18.55
CA ILE A 177 -9.70 -14.78 17.11
C ILE A 177 -8.59 -15.59 16.41
N ASN A 178 -8.96 -16.49 15.52
CA ASN A 178 -8.01 -17.21 14.68
C ASN A 178 -7.54 -16.29 13.54
N LEU A 179 -6.44 -15.55 13.77
CA LEU A 179 -5.90 -14.58 12.81
C LEU A 179 -5.57 -15.20 11.45
N ASN A 180 -5.12 -16.46 11.39
CA ASN A 180 -4.81 -17.10 10.12
C ASN A 180 -6.06 -17.30 9.29
N LYS A 181 -7.12 -17.84 9.88
CA LYS A 181 -8.43 -18.05 9.23
C LYS A 181 -9.03 -16.73 8.74
N GLU A 182 -8.94 -15.68 9.56
CA GLU A 182 -9.47 -14.37 9.19
C GLU A 182 -8.68 -13.73 8.03
N LEU A 183 -7.35 -13.85 8.00
CA LEU A 183 -6.51 -13.40 6.89
C LEU A 183 -6.76 -14.21 5.60
N GLU A 184 -6.94 -15.52 5.69
CA GLU A 184 -7.31 -16.37 4.55
C GLU A 184 -8.67 -16.00 3.95
N ASN A 185 -9.58 -15.52 4.80
CA ASN A 185 -10.90 -15.03 4.40
C ASN A 185 -10.91 -13.54 3.99
N ASN A 186 -9.77 -12.83 3.96
CA ASN A 186 -9.67 -11.38 3.74
C ASN A 186 -10.55 -10.55 4.68
N ASN A 187 -10.65 -10.95 5.96
CA ASN A 187 -11.56 -10.37 6.94
C ASN A 187 -10.86 -9.44 7.95
N SER A 188 -9.87 -8.71 7.50
CA SER A 188 -9.04 -7.82 8.33
C SER A 188 -9.84 -6.74 9.05
N TYR A 189 -10.89 -6.20 8.42
CA TYR A 189 -11.76 -5.19 9.02
C TYR A 189 -12.39 -5.66 10.34
N GLN A 190 -12.96 -6.86 10.37
CA GLN A 190 -13.64 -7.37 11.57
C GLN A 190 -12.64 -7.66 12.70
N VAL A 191 -11.44 -8.17 12.36
CA VAL A 191 -10.38 -8.39 13.36
C VAL A 191 -9.98 -7.05 14.00
N LEU A 192 -9.62 -6.06 13.18
CA LEU A 192 -9.17 -4.75 13.65
C LEU A 192 -10.25 -3.97 14.38
N LYS A 193 -11.50 -4.08 13.95
CA LYS A 193 -12.65 -3.51 14.66
C LYS A 193 -12.78 -4.07 16.07
N LYS A 194 -12.66 -5.38 16.23
CA LYS A 194 -12.75 -6.05 17.56
C LYS A 194 -11.67 -5.61 18.54
N ILE A 195 -10.50 -5.23 18.06
CA ILE A 195 -9.38 -4.76 18.89
C ILE A 195 -9.22 -3.24 18.89
N ASN A 196 -10.20 -2.49 18.38
CA ASN A 196 -10.21 -1.01 18.30
C ASN A 196 -8.96 -0.43 17.60
N SER A 197 -8.53 -1.06 16.50
CA SER A 197 -7.32 -0.68 15.76
C SER A 197 -7.59 -0.11 14.37
N LEU A 198 -8.86 0.15 14.00
CA LEU A 198 -9.20 0.81 12.75
C LEU A 198 -8.91 2.31 12.81
N VAL A 199 -8.37 2.85 11.72
CA VAL A 199 -8.27 4.29 11.49
C VAL A 199 -9.49 4.72 10.68
N ILE A 200 -10.41 5.42 11.32
CA ILE A 200 -11.63 5.92 10.68
C ILE A 200 -11.53 7.44 10.62
N ILE A 201 -11.46 7.95 9.39
CA ILE A 201 -11.45 9.39 9.08
C ILE A 201 -12.40 9.65 7.92
N ASN A 202 -12.81 10.90 7.77
CA ASN A 202 -13.54 11.32 6.57
C ASN A 202 -12.63 11.29 5.34
N GLY A 203 -13.24 11.25 4.13
CA GLY A 203 -12.48 11.39 2.89
C GLY A 203 -11.64 12.67 2.90
N THR A 204 -10.41 12.60 2.42
CA THR A 204 -9.43 13.69 2.49
C THR A 204 -9.43 14.57 1.24
N ASN A 205 -10.23 14.22 0.23
CA ASN A 205 -10.23 14.85 -1.11
C ASN A 205 -8.86 14.83 -1.80
N THR A 206 -7.97 13.94 -1.39
CA THR A 206 -6.66 13.70 -2.01
C THR A 206 -6.39 12.21 -2.10
N ASN A 207 -5.62 11.79 -3.08
CA ASN A 207 -5.13 10.42 -3.19
C ASN A 207 -3.71 10.43 -3.74
N VAL A 208 -2.77 10.12 -2.88
CA VAL A 208 -1.35 9.91 -3.22
C VAL A 208 -0.88 8.53 -2.75
N ALA A 209 -1.76 7.53 -2.90
CA ALA A 209 -1.57 6.14 -2.50
C ALA A 209 -1.45 5.95 -0.96
N ASP A 210 -0.74 4.93 -0.52
CA ASP A 210 -0.68 4.54 0.90
C ASP A 210 0.55 5.09 1.60
N ILE A 211 0.43 5.23 2.92
CA ILE A 211 1.54 5.55 3.82
C ILE A 211 1.64 4.49 4.92
N GLN A 212 2.88 4.18 5.33
CA GLN A 212 3.18 3.38 6.52
C GLN A 212 4.14 4.16 7.41
N LEU A 213 3.74 4.37 8.65
CA LEU A 213 4.57 5.00 9.69
C LEU A 213 4.85 4.00 10.79
N LEU A 214 6.10 3.56 10.91
CA LEU A 214 6.52 2.64 11.94
C LEU A 214 7.37 3.37 12.97
N MET A 215 6.79 3.63 14.14
CA MET A 215 7.50 4.15 15.30
C MET A 215 8.12 2.98 16.08
N ILE A 216 9.39 3.09 16.39
CA ILE A 216 10.16 2.12 17.19
C ILE A 216 10.69 2.85 18.41
N ASN A 217 10.39 2.32 19.59
CA ASN A 217 10.83 2.81 20.90
C ASN A 217 12.01 2.01 21.45
#